data_18198e3afec5a9a63c720c71af87b364
#
_entry.id   18198e3afec5a9a63c720c71af87b364
#
_cell.length_a   1.000
_cell.length_b   1.000
_cell.length_c   1.000
_cell.angle_alpha   90.00
_cell.angle_beta   90.00
_cell.angle_gamma   90.00
#
_symmetry.space_group_name_H-M   'P 1'
#
loop_
_entity.id
_entity.type
_entity.pdbx_description
1 polymer ?
#
loop_
_entity_poly.entity_id
_entity_poly.type
_entity_poly.pdbx_seq_one_letter_code
_entity_poly.pdbx_strand_id
1 'polypeptide(L)'
;MKHGFDNEKYLRIQSEHIKERISQFGNKLYLEFGGKLFDDYHASRVLPGFEPDSKLKMLMQLRDDAEIVIAISARDIEKNKVRGDLGITYDVDVLRLRGEFMERGLMVSSVVITQYNGQASAMAFRERLERLGINVYYHYIIEGYPTNVDLICSTDGFGKNEYVKTSRPLVVVTAPGPGSGKMAVCLSQLYQEHQRGIKAGYAKFETFPIWSIPLKHPVNVAYEAATADLNDVNMIDPFHLEAYGKTTVNYNRDIEIFPVLNAIFEGIYGENPYKSPTDMGVNMAGFCICDDAVCAQASKDEIIRRYYTALCNYAEGKIPETEVNKIRLLMKQMKITTDDRRTTIAAHERKEKEGAHAAAIELADGTIITGHSSDLLGPCAALLLNATKHLAGIDHSVKLIPQEYIEPIQHTKTQLLHGHNPRLHTDEVLVALSMLSLKDENCRATLRTLPQLNGCQVHVTVMLSEVDQKIFKKLGIGLTTDPQPKK
;
A
#
# COMPACT_ATOMS: atom_id res chain seq x y z
N MET A 1 10.57 13.24 14.13
CA MET A 1 9.48 12.23 14.26
C MET A 1 9.91 11.19 15.27
N LYS A 2 8.99 10.72 16.11
CA LYS A 2 9.27 9.57 17.00
C LYS A 2 9.39 8.33 16.12
N HIS A 3 10.43 7.52 16.32
CA HIS A 3 10.64 6.27 15.63
C HIS A 3 10.06 5.13 16.47
N GLY A 4 9.16 4.35 15.91
CA GLY A 4 8.58 3.15 16.53
C GLY A 4 9.06 1.85 15.90
N PHE A 5 9.78 1.94 14.76
CA PHE A 5 10.21 0.79 13.98
C PHE A 5 11.65 0.95 13.50
N ASP A 6 12.44 -0.10 13.67
CA ASP A 6 13.83 -0.17 13.22
C ASP A 6 13.90 -0.81 11.83
N ASN A 7 13.96 0.06 10.80
CA ASN A 7 13.97 -0.37 9.42
C ASN A 7 15.25 -1.08 9.00
N GLU A 8 16.41 -0.67 9.53
CA GLU A 8 17.68 -1.33 9.19
C GLU A 8 17.72 -2.76 9.72
N LYS A 9 17.31 -2.94 10.99
CA LYS A 9 17.14 -4.27 11.58
C LYS A 9 16.17 -5.11 10.75
N TYR A 10 15.04 -4.53 10.32
CA TYR A 10 14.07 -5.24 9.50
C TYR A 10 14.67 -5.75 8.19
N LEU A 11 15.37 -4.90 7.44
CA LEU A 11 16.01 -5.29 6.20
C LEU A 11 16.98 -6.45 6.41
N ARG A 12 17.79 -6.40 7.47
CA ARG A 12 18.78 -7.42 7.78
C ARG A 12 18.13 -8.75 8.16
N ILE A 13 17.29 -8.79 9.21
CA ILE A 13 16.74 -10.06 9.71
C ILE A 13 15.73 -10.70 8.75
N GLN A 14 15.01 -9.89 7.96
CA GLN A 14 14.11 -10.39 6.93
C GLN A 14 14.89 -11.06 5.80
N SER A 15 16.00 -10.47 5.36
CA SER A 15 16.87 -11.04 4.34
C SER A 15 17.56 -12.32 4.83
N GLU A 16 18.05 -12.33 6.08
CA GLU A 16 18.62 -13.51 6.73
C GLU A 16 17.60 -14.67 6.78
N HIS A 17 16.38 -14.39 7.19
CA HIS A 17 15.32 -15.41 7.27
C HIS A 17 14.95 -15.98 5.89
N ILE A 18 14.93 -15.16 4.84
CA ILE A 18 14.73 -15.66 3.46
C ILE A 18 15.88 -16.58 3.05
N LYS A 19 17.14 -16.24 3.35
CA LYS A 19 18.30 -17.11 3.06
C LYS A 19 18.25 -18.44 3.81
N GLU A 20 17.80 -18.44 5.06
CA GLU A 20 17.58 -19.66 5.83
C GLU A 20 16.51 -20.54 5.15
N ARG A 21 15.41 -19.96 4.66
CA ARG A 21 14.37 -20.67 3.91
C ARG A 21 14.90 -21.27 2.62
N ILE A 22 15.73 -20.57 1.86
CA ILE A 22 16.38 -21.09 0.65
C ILE A 22 17.17 -22.36 0.99
N SER A 23 17.97 -22.29 2.06
CA SER A 23 18.82 -23.42 2.48
C SER A 23 18.02 -24.65 2.92
N GLN A 24 16.85 -24.46 3.57
CA GLN A 24 15.95 -25.55 4.00
C GLN A 24 15.40 -26.39 2.83
N PHE A 25 15.25 -25.76 1.64
CA PHE A 25 14.61 -26.34 0.47
C PHE A 25 15.59 -26.64 -0.69
N GLY A 26 16.78 -27.13 -0.37
CA GLY A 26 17.73 -27.56 -1.40
C GLY A 26 18.25 -26.44 -2.29
N ASN A 27 18.36 -25.23 -1.75
CA ASN A 27 18.80 -24.02 -2.42
C ASN A 27 17.86 -23.52 -3.54
N LYS A 28 16.55 -23.82 -3.47
CA LYS A 28 15.56 -23.27 -4.39
C LYS A 28 14.30 -22.86 -3.63
N LEU A 29 13.93 -21.57 -3.72
CA LEU A 29 12.74 -21.04 -3.05
C LEU A 29 11.90 -20.20 -4.01
N TYR A 30 10.61 -20.52 -4.13
CA TYR A 30 9.60 -19.71 -4.79
C TYR A 30 8.93 -18.83 -3.75
N LEU A 31 9.20 -17.51 -3.80
CA LEU A 31 8.70 -16.51 -2.88
C LEU A 31 7.53 -15.76 -3.50
N GLU A 32 6.32 -16.09 -3.06
CA GLU A 32 5.16 -15.27 -3.40
C GLU A 32 5.25 -13.93 -2.71
N PHE A 33 5.30 -12.86 -3.49
CA PHE A 33 5.42 -11.52 -2.94
C PHE A 33 4.06 -10.84 -2.85
N GLY A 34 3.55 -10.73 -1.62
CA GLY A 34 2.28 -10.07 -1.30
C GLY A 34 2.42 -8.56 -1.14
N GLY A 35 1.33 -7.85 -1.42
CA GLY A 35 1.24 -6.41 -1.25
C GLY A 35 2.06 -5.58 -2.24
N LYS A 36 2.22 -4.28 -1.95
CA LYS A 36 2.95 -3.33 -2.79
C LYS A 36 4.45 -3.46 -2.54
N LEU A 37 5.24 -3.68 -3.60
CA LEU A 37 6.70 -3.64 -3.57
C LEU A 37 7.25 -2.22 -3.52
N PHE A 38 6.53 -1.30 -4.16
CA PHE A 38 6.80 0.11 -4.20
C PHE A 38 5.71 0.85 -3.43
N ASP A 39 6.08 1.92 -2.76
CA ASP A 39 5.13 2.84 -2.12
C ASP A 39 4.21 2.18 -1.08
N ASP A 40 4.77 1.37 -0.16
CA ASP A 40 4.01 0.77 0.94
C ASP A 40 3.70 1.82 2.02
N TYR A 41 2.86 2.77 1.65
CA TYR A 41 2.46 3.85 2.55
C TYR A 41 1.59 3.39 3.74
N HIS A 42 0.98 2.19 3.66
CA HIS A 42 0.27 1.67 4.83
C HIS A 42 1.26 1.30 5.92
N ALA A 43 2.29 0.51 5.59
CA ALA A 43 3.33 0.12 6.53
C ALA A 43 4.02 1.33 7.16
N SER A 44 4.42 2.31 6.36
CA SER A 44 5.09 3.53 6.87
C SER A 44 4.20 4.39 7.78
N ARG A 45 2.87 4.32 7.63
CA ARG A 45 1.95 5.03 8.52
C ARG A 45 1.72 4.34 9.86
N VAL A 46 1.66 3.01 9.88
CA VAL A 46 1.39 2.25 11.12
C VAL A 46 2.65 1.84 11.87
N LEU A 47 3.80 1.87 11.19
CA LEU A 47 5.13 1.57 11.74
C LEU A 47 6.06 2.77 11.49
N PRO A 48 5.99 3.86 12.29
CA PRO A 48 6.84 5.03 12.11
C PRO A 48 8.33 4.67 12.16
N GLY A 49 9.03 4.90 11.06
CA GLY A 49 10.40 4.43 10.81
C GLY A 49 10.51 3.42 9.68
N PHE A 50 9.43 2.72 9.32
CA PHE A 50 9.37 1.88 8.13
C PHE A 50 9.39 2.75 6.87
N GLU A 51 10.32 2.48 5.97
CA GLU A 51 10.43 3.22 4.70
C GLU A 51 9.52 2.59 3.64
N PRO A 52 8.80 3.39 2.82
CA PRO A 52 7.86 2.87 1.82
C PRO A 52 8.49 1.92 0.79
N ASP A 53 9.80 2.02 0.56
CA ASP A 53 10.58 1.21 -0.38
C ASP A 53 11.38 0.06 0.30
N SER A 54 11.14 -0.20 1.60
CA SER A 54 11.88 -1.21 2.37
C SER A 54 11.86 -2.60 1.72
N LYS A 55 10.71 -3.00 1.17
CA LYS A 55 10.60 -4.30 0.47
C LYS A 55 11.52 -4.39 -0.74
N LEU A 56 11.61 -3.31 -1.49
CA LEU A 56 12.51 -3.22 -2.64
C LEU A 56 13.98 -3.23 -2.18
N LYS A 57 14.32 -2.43 -1.16
CA LYS A 57 15.68 -2.41 -0.56
C LYS A 57 16.13 -3.79 -0.08
N MET A 58 15.21 -4.54 0.53
CA MET A 58 15.46 -5.92 0.95
C MET A 58 15.78 -6.82 -0.28
N LEU A 59 14.98 -6.74 -1.36
CA LEU A 59 15.25 -7.50 -2.58
C LEU A 59 16.58 -7.11 -3.21
N MET A 60 16.97 -5.84 -3.14
CA MET A 60 18.28 -5.39 -3.63
C MET A 60 19.45 -5.99 -2.84
N GLN A 61 19.28 -6.28 -1.52
CA GLN A 61 20.29 -7.02 -0.75
C GLN A 61 20.42 -8.49 -1.18
N LEU A 62 19.38 -9.05 -1.80
CA LEU A 62 19.31 -10.42 -2.31
C LEU A 62 19.50 -10.50 -3.83
N ARG A 63 19.86 -9.41 -4.50
CA ARG A 63 19.83 -9.27 -5.96
C ARG A 63 20.64 -10.34 -6.71
N ASP A 64 21.75 -10.80 -6.14
CA ASP A 64 22.63 -11.78 -6.79
C ASP A 64 22.04 -13.20 -6.73
N ASP A 65 21.21 -13.47 -5.72
CA ASP A 65 20.53 -14.74 -5.51
C ASP A 65 19.08 -14.74 -6.06
N ALA A 66 18.51 -13.56 -6.37
CA ALA A 66 17.10 -13.39 -6.71
C ALA A 66 16.86 -13.14 -8.19
N GLU A 67 15.82 -13.77 -8.75
CA GLU A 67 15.22 -13.41 -10.03
C GLU A 67 13.72 -13.19 -9.85
N ILE A 68 13.15 -12.33 -10.68
CA ILE A 68 11.75 -11.91 -10.59
C ILE A 68 10.95 -12.50 -11.74
N VAL A 69 9.82 -13.10 -11.40
CA VAL A 69 8.77 -13.55 -12.32
C VAL A 69 7.53 -12.69 -12.09
N ILE A 70 7.00 -12.07 -13.13
CA ILE A 70 5.80 -11.22 -13.03
C ILE A 70 4.59 -12.03 -13.52
N ALA A 71 3.61 -12.26 -12.65
CA ALA A 71 2.36 -12.93 -12.98
C ALA A 71 1.28 -11.91 -13.35
N ILE A 72 0.50 -12.20 -14.40
CA ILE A 72 -0.66 -11.42 -14.81
C ILE A 72 -1.78 -12.33 -15.30
N SER A 73 -3.03 -12.08 -14.90
CA SER A 73 -4.17 -12.86 -15.36
C SER A 73 -4.58 -12.52 -16.79
N ALA A 74 -4.80 -13.50 -17.65
CA ALA A 74 -5.36 -13.33 -18.98
C ALA A 74 -6.73 -12.63 -18.95
N ARG A 75 -7.52 -12.86 -17.90
CA ARG A 75 -8.81 -12.19 -17.68
C ARG A 75 -8.65 -10.69 -17.37
N ASP A 76 -7.60 -10.32 -16.62
CA ASP A 76 -7.32 -8.92 -16.30
C ASP A 76 -6.82 -8.15 -17.55
N ILE A 77 -6.06 -8.82 -18.44
CA ILE A 77 -5.66 -8.28 -19.74
C ILE A 77 -6.89 -8.05 -20.59
N GLU A 78 -7.75 -9.07 -20.74
CA GLU A 78 -8.96 -9.00 -21.56
C GLU A 78 -9.93 -7.88 -21.12
N LYS A 79 -10.05 -7.68 -19.80
CA LYS A 79 -10.91 -6.62 -19.22
C LYS A 79 -10.26 -5.24 -19.20
N ASN A 80 -9.03 -5.09 -19.67
CA ASN A 80 -8.24 -3.86 -19.53
C ASN A 80 -8.29 -3.33 -18.09
N LYS A 81 -8.10 -4.21 -17.11
CA LYS A 81 -8.21 -3.88 -15.70
C LYS A 81 -7.21 -2.79 -15.33
N VAL A 82 -7.73 -1.70 -14.75
CA VAL A 82 -6.94 -0.53 -14.39
C VAL A 82 -6.49 -0.62 -12.94
N ARG A 83 -5.25 -0.25 -12.70
CA ARG A 83 -4.69 -0.06 -11.37
C ARG A 83 -5.13 1.30 -10.82
N GLY A 84 -6.01 1.29 -9.80
CA GLY A 84 -6.70 2.48 -9.31
C GLY A 84 -5.80 3.58 -8.75
N ASP A 85 -4.60 3.25 -8.25
CA ASP A 85 -3.65 4.22 -7.70
C ASP A 85 -2.77 4.90 -8.77
N LEU A 86 -2.60 4.29 -9.94
CA LEU A 86 -1.77 4.78 -11.04
C LEU A 86 -2.57 5.18 -12.29
N GLY A 87 -3.80 4.70 -12.42
CA GLY A 87 -4.65 4.95 -13.59
C GLY A 87 -4.17 4.27 -14.88
N ILE A 88 -3.30 3.25 -14.80
CA ILE A 88 -2.78 2.48 -15.93
C ILE A 88 -3.33 1.06 -15.92
N THR A 89 -3.41 0.42 -17.06
CA THR A 89 -3.85 -0.98 -17.18
C THR A 89 -2.79 -1.95 -16.63
N TYR A 90 -3.21 -3.14 -16.22
CA TYR A 90 -2.29 -4.14 -15.63
C TYR A 90 -1.21 -4.60 -16.59
N ASP A 91 -1.50 -4.72 -17.89
CA ASP A 91 -0.52 -5.05 -18.92
C ASP A 91 0.57 -3.96 -19.07
N VAL A 92 0.17 -2.68 -19.01
CA VAL A 92 1.11 -1.55 -18.97
C VAL A 92 1.91 -1.55 -17.68
N ASP A 93 1.29 -1.89 -16.54
CA ASP A 93 1.98 -1.96 -15.25
C ASP A 93 3.02 -3.10 -15.20
N VAL A 94 2.82 -4.21 -15.90
CA VAL A 94 3.85 -5.27 -16.07
C VAL A 94 5.13 -4.68 -16.67
N LEU A 95 5.01 -3.88 -17.72
CA LEU A 95 6.17 -3.25 -18.38
C LEU A 95 6.83 -2.20 -17.47
N ARG A 96 6.04 -1.41 -16.75
CA ARG A 96 6.54 -0.46 -15.76
C ARG A 96 7.31 -1.18 -14.63
N LEU A 97 6.70 -2.20 -14.01
CA LEU A 97 7.34 -2.99 -12.95
C LEU A 97 8.67 -3.58 -13.43
N ARG A 98 8.70 -4.16 -14.64
CA ARG A 98 9.94 -4.68 -15.23
C ARG A 98 10.99 -3.59 -15.34
N GLY A 99 10.66 -2.43 -15.88
CA GLY A 99 11.58 -1.29 -16.01
C GLY A 99 12.13 -0.87 -14.64
N GLU A 100 11.27 -0.67 -13.66
CA GLU A 100 11.62 -0.28 -12.30
C GLU A 100 12.58 -1.28 -11.61
N PHE A 101 12.37 -2.59 -11.81
CA PHE A 101 13.26 -3.60 -11.26
C PHE A 101 14.63 -3.60 -11.96
N MET A 102 14.63 -3.55 -13.29
CA MET A 102 15.87 -3.58 -14.08
C MET A 102 16.74 -2.35 -13.85
N GLU A 103 16.16 -1.16 -13.74
CA GLU A 103 16.88 0.08 -13.41
C GLU A 103 17.61 0.00 -12.06
N ARG A 104 17.10 -0.84 -11.14
CA ARG A 104 17.72 -1.09 -9.83
C ARG A 104 18.63 -2.31 -9.81
N GLY A 105 18.93 -2.89 -10.97
CA GLY A 105 19.84 -4.03 -11.12
C GLY A 105 19.23 -5.37 -10.68
N LEU A 106 17.91 -5.48 -10.56
CA LEU A 106 17.22 -6.75 -10.29
C LEU A 106 16.93 -7.47 -11.61
N MET A 107 17.18 -8.78 -11.64
CA MET A 107 16.91 -9.61 -12.80
C MET A 107 15.44 -9.94 -12.91
N VAL A 108 14.79 -9.53 -14.00
CA VAL A 108 13.42 -9.97 -14.34
C VAL A 108 13.53 -11.03 -15.43
N SER A 109 13.31 -12.29 -15.08
CA SER A 109 13.55 -13.43 -15.99
C SER A 109 12.39 -13.68 -16.95
N SER A 110 11.15 -13.46 -16.50
CA SER A 110 9.97 -13.83 -17.30
C SER A 110 8.68 -13.21 -16.83
N VAL A 111 7.66 -13.31 -17.68
CA VAL A 111 6.26 -13.01 -17.39
C VAL A 111 5.45 -14.29 -17.53
N VAL A 112 4.53 -14.54 -16.59
CA VAL A 112 3.58 -15.66 -16.64
C VAL A 112 2.18 -15.12 -16.82
N ILE A 113 1.54 -15.47 -17.93
CA ILE A 113 0.13 -15.16 -18.18
C ILE A 113 -0.70 -16.30 -17.62
N THR A 114 -1.36 -16.05 -16.50
CA THR A 114 -2.15 -17.05 -15.76
C THR A 114 -3.61 -17.08 -16.24
N GLN A 115 -4.34 -18.16 -15.89
CA GLN A 115 -5.75 -18.35 -16.24
C GLN A 115 -5.99 -18.23 -17.76
N TYR A 116 -5.00 -18.63 -18.55
CA TYR A 116 -5.10 -18.57 -20.00
C TYR A 116 -6.04 -19.67 -20.52
N ASN A 117 -6.93 -19.27 -21.42
CA ASN A 117 -7.89 -20.14 -22.11
C ASN A 117 -8.18 -19.64 -23.53
N GLY A 118 -7.12 -19.25 -24.26
CA GLY A 118 -7.25 -18.85 -25.66
C GLY A 118 -7.67 -17.38 -25.90
N GLN A 119 -7.60 -16.49 -24.90
CA GLN A 119 -7.96 -15.08 -25.08
C GLN A 119 -7.03 -14.39 -26.09
N ALA A 120 -7.61 -13.78 -27.13
CA ALA A 120 -6.87 -13.09 -28.19
C ALA A 120 -6.01 -11.91 -27.65
N SER A 121 -6.52 -11.17 -26.65
CA SER A 121 -5.78 -10.09 -25.98
C SER A 121 -4.53 -10.59 -25.26
N ALA A 122 -4.61 -11.77 -24.61
CA ALA A 122 -3.46 -12.39 -23.95
C ALA A 122 -2.42 -12.89 -24.96
N MET A 123 -2.86 -13.41 -26.12
CA MET A 123 -1.96 -13.80 -27.22
C MET A 123 -1.23 -12.58 -27.78
N ALA A 124 -1.94 -11.51 -28.07
CA ALA A 124 -1.35 -10.28 -28.57
C ALA A 124 -0.36 -9.66 -27.55
N PHE A 125 -0.67 -9.75 -26.25
CA PHE A 125 0.22 -9.30 -25.20
C PHE A 125 1.49 -10.16 -25.11
N ARG A 126 1.38 -11.51 -25.21
CA ARG A 126 2.55 -12.41 -25.30
C ARG A 126 3.46 -12.01 -26.45
N GLU A 127 2.91 -11.89 -27.68
CA GLU A 127 3.68 -11.48 -28.87
C GLU A 127 4.39 -10.13 -28.68
N ARG A 128 3.72 -9.16 -28.05
CA ARG A 128 4.31 -7.86 -27.72
C ARG A 128 5.51 -8.00 -26.79
N LEU A 129 5.38 -8.80 -25.74
CA LEU A 129 6.46 -9.04 -24.78
C LEU A 129 7.64 -9.79 -25.40
N GLU A 130 7.37 -10.83 -26.21
CA GLU A 130 8.40 -11.61 -26.90
C GLU A 130 9.19 -10.75 -27.91
N ARG A 131 8.52 -9.82 -28.62
CA ARG A 131 9.22 -8.81 -29.46
C ARG A 131 10.13 -7.88 -28.66
N LEU A 132 9.86 -7.67 -27.38
CA LEU A 132 10.72 -6.92 -26.45
C LEU A 132 11.82 -7.81 -25.80
N GLY A 133 11.97 -9.05 -26.24
CA GLY A 133 12.95 -10.00 -25.73
C GLY A 133 12.61 -10.54 -24.33
N ILE A 134 11.34 -10.53 -23.94
CA ILE A 134 10.87 -11.02 -22.64
C ILE A 134 10.36 -12.44 -22.79
N ASN A 135 10.86 -13.37 -21.95
CA ASN A 135 10.31 -14.73 -21.92
C ASN A 135 8.91 -14.72 -21.35
N VAL A 136 7.95 -15.36 -22.01
CA VAL A 136 6.56 -15.43 -21.61
C VAL A 136 6.09 -16.88 -21.56
N TYR A 137 5.37 -17.22 -20.49
CA TYR A 137 4.83 -18.57 -20.27
C TYR A 137 3.33 -18.52 -20.02
N TYR A 138 2.59 -19.51 -20.51
CA TYR A 138 1.16 -19.69 -20.21
C TYR A 138 0.95 -20.66 -19.05
N HIS A 139 0.13 -20.26 -18.08
CA HIS A 139 -0.49 -21.14 -17.12
C HIS A 139 -2.00 -21.18 -17.37
N TYR A 140 -2.50 -22.37 -17.57
CA TYR A 140 -3.86 -22.63 -18.04
C TYR A 140 -4.87 -22.61 -16.88
N ILE A 141 -6.15 -22.50 -17.22
CA ILE A 141 -7.23 -22.73 -16.27
C ILE A 141 -7.26 -24.24 -15.94
N ILE A 142 -7.26 -24.54 -14.65
CA ILE A 142 -7.45 -25.92 -14.13
C ILE A 142 -8.87 -25.99 -13.58
N GLU A 143 -9.66 -26.92 -14.08
CA GLU A 143 -11.04 -27.07 -13.66
C GLU A 143 -11.13 -27.55 -12.21
N GLY A 144 -12.00 -26.89 -11.43
CA GLY A 144 -12.14 -27.19 -9.99
C GLY A 144 -11.01 -26.68 -9.11
N TYR A 145 -10.09 -25.84 -9.63
CA TYR A 145 -9.10 -25.16 -8.80
C TYR A 145 -9.80 -24.22 -7.78
N PRO A 146 -9.44 -24.22 -6.50
CA PRO A 146 -8.28 -24.90 -5.88
C PRO A 146 -8.59 -26.25 -5.21
N THR A 147 -9.78 -26.80 -5.34
CA THR A 147 -10.25 -27.96 -4.53
C THR A 147 -10.09 -29.32 -5.18
N ASN A 148 -10.01 -29.41 -6.51
CA ASN A 148 -9.78 -30.67 -7.24
C ASN A 148 -8.28 -31.01 -7.23
N VAL A 149 -7.76 -31.43 -6.07
CA VAL A 149 -6.32 -31.64 -5.85
C VAL A 149 -5.74 -32.73 -6.76
N ASP A 150 -6.47 -33.81 -7.02
CA ASP A 150 -6.01 -34.92 -7.89
C ASP A 150 -5.74 -34.40 -9.31
N LEU A 151 -6.63 -33.60 -9.87
CA LEU A 151 -6.42 -32.96 -11.17
C LEU A 151 -5.30 -31.92 -11.10
N ILE A 152 -5.28 -31.09 -10.07
CA ILE A 152 -4.30 -30.01 -9.91
C ILE A 152 -2.87 -30.56 -9.89
N CYS A 153 -2.62 -31.64 -9.13
CA CYS A 153 -1.33 -32.31 -8.99
C CYS A 153 -1.08 -33.37 -10.05
N SER A 154 -1.63 -33.23 -11.25
CA SER A 154 -1.48 -34.16 -12.37
C SER A 154 -0.80 -33.53 -13.59
N THR A 155 -0.54 -34.36 -14.61
CA THR A 155 -0.05 -33.91 -15.93
C THR A 155 -1.04 -32.99 -16.65
N ASP A 156 -2.35 -33.16 -16.41
CA ASP A 156 -3.42 -32.32 -17.00
C ASP A 156 -3.70 -31.05 -16.19
N GLY A 157 -3.23 -31.01 -14.96
CA GLY A 157 -3.27 -29.84 -14.08
C GLY A 157 -1.99 -28.98 -14.17
N PHE A 158 -1.18 -29.00 -13.10
CA PHE A 158 0.08 -28.27 -13.07
C PHE A 158 1.08 -28.74 -14.12
N GLY A 159 1.01 -30.00 -14.53
CA GLY A 159 1.86 -30.56 -15.59
C GLY A 159 1.60 -29.96 -16.97
N LYS A 160 0.39 -29.47 -17.23
CA LYS A 160 0.01 -28.82 -18.49
C LYS A 160 0.59 -27.40 -18.61
N ASN A 161 0.88 -26.72 -17.49
CA ASN A 161 1.45 -25.39 -17.49
C ASN A 161 2.86 -25.37 -18.10
N GLU A 162 3.16 -24.34 -18.85
CA GLU A 162 4.52 -24.14 -19.38
C GLU A 162 5.51 -23.96 -18.22
N TYR A 163 6.60 -24.73 -18.22
CA TYR A 163 7.64 -24.63 -17.19
C TYR A 163 8.42 -23.34 -17.32
N VAL A 164 8.39 -22.51 -16.27
CA VAL A 164 9.17 -21.27 -16.22
C VAL A 164 10.64 -21.59 -15.93
N LYS A 165 11.51 -21.36 -16.89
CA LYS A 165 12.94 -21.59 -16.71
C LYS A 165 13.53 -20.53 -15.79
N THR A 166 14.08 -20.96 -14.67
CA THR A 166 14.70 -20.11 -13.65
C THR A 166 16.14 -20.54 -13.40
N SER A 167 16.99 -19.59 -13.04
CA SER A 167 18.43 -19.80 -12.90
C SER A 167 18.96 -19.52 -11.49
N ARG A 168 18.20 -18.77 -10.68
CA ARG A 168 18.64 -18.34 -9.35
C ARG A 168 17.96 -19.12 -8.23
N PRO A 169 18.59 -19.18 -7.04
CA PRO A 169 18.03 -19.90 -5.90
C PRO A 169 16.74 -19.25 -5.33
N LEU A 170 16.58 -17.94 -5.44
CA LEU A 170 15.39 -17.22 -5.03
C LEU A 170 14.58 -16.76 -6.25
N VAL A 171 13.39 -17.30 -6.41
CA VAL A 171 12.43 -16.89 -7.46
C VAL A 171 11.31 -16.08 -6.83
N VAL A 172 11.32 -14.76 -7.04
CA VAL A 172 10.31 -13.85 -6.52
C VAL A 172 9.15 -13.74 -7.50
N VAL A 173 7.97 -14.21 -7.10
CA VAL A 173 6.76 -14.12 -7.92
C VAL A 173 5.93 -12.93 -7.48
N THR A 174 5.86 -11.90 -8.32
CA THR A 174 5.10 -10.67 -8.08
C THR A 174 4.04 -10.42 -9.16
N ALA A 175 3.24 -9.38 -9.01
CA ALA A 175 2.15 -9.07 -9.96
C ALA A 175 1.71 -7.59 -9.86
N PRO A 176 1.03 -7.04 -10.89
CA PRO A 176 0.41 -5.72 -10.85
C PRO A 176 -0.64 -5.54 -9.75
N GLY A 177 -1.32 -6.64 -9.35
CA GLY A 177 -2.36 -6.59 -8.34
C GLY A 177 -2.85 -7.95 -7.84
N PRO A 178 -3.85 -7.97 -6.96
CA PRO A 178 -4.43 -9.20 -6.43
C PRO A 178 -5.17 -10.00 -7.52
N GLY A 179 -5.27 -11.32 -7.32
CA GLY A 179 -5.96 -12.23 -8.25
C GLY A 179 -5.16 -12.58 -9.52
N SER A 180 -3.91 -12.14 -9.64
CA SER A 180 -3.04 -12.44 -10.79
C SER A 180 -2.48 -13.87 -10.82
N GLY A 181 -2.78 -14.72 -9.81
CA GLY A 181 -2.39 -16.13 -9.78
C GLY A 181 -0.97 -16.40 -9.28
N LYS A 182 -0.35 -15.51 -8.49
CA LYS A 182 1.01 -15.69 -7.96
C LYS A 182 1.22 -17.03 -7.24
N MET A 183 0.31 -17.36 -6.30
CA MET A 183 0.36 -18.64 -5.57
C MET A 183 0.31 -19.82 -6.53
N ALA A 184 -0.62 -19.83 -7.48
CA ALA A 184 -0.75 -20.91 -8.46
C ALA A 184 0.52 -21.04 -9.34
N VAL A 185 1.20 -19.94 -9.67
CA VAL A 185 2.50 -19.96 -10.36
C VAL A 185 3.54 -20.65 -9.49
N CYS A 186 3.66 -20.26 -8.21
CA CYS A 186 4.60 -20.89 -7.28
C CYS A 186 4.34 -22.40 -7.16
N LEU A 187 3.11 -22.81 -6.87
CA LEU A 187 2.73 -24.22 -6.69
C LEU A 187 2.94 -25.04 -7.97
N SER A 188 2.59 -24.49 -9.13
CA SER A 188 2.84 -25.13 -10.42
C SER A 188 4.33 -25.34 -10.66
N GLN A 189 5.16 -24.37 -10.33
CA GLN A 189 6.61 -24.49 -10.43
C GLN A 189 7.16 -25.55 -9.46
N LEU A 190 6.67 -25.61 -8.22
CA LEU A 190 7.06 -26.65 -7.27
C LEU A 190 6.73 -28.06 -7.81
N TYR A 191 5.55 -28.26 -8.39
CA TYR A 191 5.18 -29.50 -9.05
C TYR A 191 6.16 -29.83 -10.19
N GLN A 192 6.42 -28.87 -11.07
CA GLN A 192 7.32 -29.03 -12.22
C GLN A 192 8.77 -29.30 -11.79
N GLU A 193 9.28 -28.65 -10.75
CA GLU A 193 10.61 -28.88 -10.17
C GLU A 193 10.70 -30.29 -9.58
N HIS A 194 9.69 -30.72 -8.81
CA HIS A 194 9.62 -32.05 -8.22
C HIS A 194 9.66 -33.13 -9.29
N GLN A 195 8.90 -32.99 -10.40
CA GLN A 195 8.92 -33.93 -11.52
C GLN A 195 10.30 -34.02 -12.21
N ARG A 196 11.16 -33.00 -12.01
CA ARG A 196 12.56 -32.95 -12.52
C ARG A 196 13.57 -33.40 -11.48
N GLY A 197 13.14 -33.85 -10.31
CA GLY A 197 14.01 -34.23 -9.20
C GLY A 197 14.70 -33.05 -8.51
N ILE A 198 14.21 -31.82 -8.71
CA ILE A 198 14.73 -30.61 -8.06
C ILE A 198 13.93 -30.34 -6.80
N LYS A 199 14.61 -30.29 -5.65
CA LYS A 199 14.01 -29.91 -4.39
C LYS A 199 13.83 -28.40 -4.36
N ALA A 200 12.60 -27.93 -4.17
CA ALA A 200 12.28 -26.51 -4.06
C ALA A 200 11.26 -26.28 -2.93
N GLY A 201 11.19 -25.08 -2.39
CA GLY A 201 10.23 -24.70 -1.36
C GLY A 201 9.38 -23.51 -1.77
N TYR A 202 8.33 -23.27 -0.99
CA TYR A 202 7.45 -22.12 -1.11
C TYR A 202 7.58 -21.22 0.13
N ALA A 203 7.50 -19.92 -0.08
CA ALA A 203 7.27 -19.00 1.01
C ALA A 203 6.37 -17.84 0.54
N LYS A 204 5.61 -17.28 1.48
CA LYS A 204 4.76 -16.11 1.27
C LYS A 204 5.34 -14.92 2.02
N PHE A 205 5.69 -13.86 1.29
CA PHE A 205 6.16 -12.62 1.86
C PHE A 205 4.98 -11.68 2.12
N GLU A 206 4.77 -11.36 3.38
CA GLU A 206 3.76 -10.38 3.80
C GLU A 206 4.30 -9.54 4.96
N THR A 207 3.86 -8.28 5.05
CA THR A 207 4.18 -7.43 6.18
C THR A 207 3.08 -7.49 7.23
N PHE A 208 1.83 -7.68 6.81
CA PHE A 208 0.65 -7.75 7.67
C PHE A 208 -0.21 -8.97 7.33
N PRO A 209 -0.94 -9.51 8.34
CA PRO A 209 -0.84 -9.14 9.75
C PRO A 209 0.53 -9.48 10.32
N ILE A 210 0.96 -8.74 11.35
CA ILE A 210 2.17 -9.09 12.07
C ILE A 210 1.84 -10.26 13.01
N TRP A 211 2.33 -11.45 12.70
CA TRP A 211 1.95 -12.69 13.37
C TRP A 211 2.41 -12.78 14.83
N SER A 212 3.50 -12.07 15.21
CA SER A 212 4.16 -12.13 16.51
C SER A 212 3.65 -11.12 17.55
N ILE A 213 2.66 -10.26 17.19
CA ILE A 213 2.03 -9.32 18.12
C ILE A 213 0.58 -9.73 18.40
N PRO A 214 -0.06 -9.25 19.48
CA PRO A 214 -1.42 -9.66 19.85
C PRO A 214 -2.47 -9.43 18.73
N LEU A 215 -3.47 -10.30 18.67
CA LEU A 215 -4.57 -10.23 17.69
C LEU A 215 -5.21 -8.84 17.61
N LYS A 216 -5.48 -8.23 18.77
CA LYS A 216 -6.10 -6.90 18.87
C LYS A 216 -5.10 -5.76 19.01
N HIS A 217 -3.84 -6.00 18.64
CA HIS A 217 -2.86 -4.93 18.62
C HIS A 217 -3.28 -3.87 17.59
N PRO A 218 -3.18 -2.55 17.88
CA PRO A 218 -3.62 -1.49 16.96
C PRO A 218 -3.04 -1.61 15.56
N VAL A 219 -1.78 -2.05 15.41
CA VAL A 219 -1.12 -2.30 14.12
C VAL A 219 -1.89 -3.32 13.27
N ASN A 220 -2.27 -4.47 13.86
CA ASN A 220 -3.03 -5.50 13.16
C ASN A 220 -4.47 -5.04 12.86
N VAL A 221 -5.12 -4.33 13.78
CA VAL A 221 -6.47 -3.77 13.57
C VAL A 221 -6.46 -2.69 12.46
N ALA A 222 -5.39 -1.90 12.35
CA ALA A 222 -5.25 -0.92 11.27
C ALA A 222 -5.15 -1.59 9.88
N TYR A 223 -4.59 -2.81 9.83
CA TYR A 223 -4.59 -3.59 8.59
C TYR A 223 -5.99 -4.09 8.21
N GLU A 224 -6.79 -4.60 9.18
CA GLU A 224 -8.21 -4.93 8.92
C GLU A 224 -9.01 -3.73 8.42
N ALA A 225 -8.77 -2.54 8.98
CA ALA A 225 -9.40 -1.32 8.51
C ALA A 225 -8.94 -0.92 7.10
N ALA A 226 -7.71 -1.28 6.72
CA ALA A 226 -7.16 -1.01 5.39
C ALA A 226 -7.67 -1.98 4.31
N THR A 227 -8.15 -3.16 4.71
CA THR A 227 -8.65 -4.24 3.84
C THR A 227 -10.14 -4.56 4.07
N ALA A 228 -10.88 -3.58 4.57
CA ALA A 228 -12.31 -3.73 4.87
C ALA A 228 -13.14 -4.13 3.63
N ASP A 229 -12.73 -3.70 2.44
CA ASP A 229 -13.29 -4.08 1.13
C ASP A 229 -13.04 -5.55 0.77
N LEU A 230 -11.93 -6.14 1.23
CA LEU A 230 -11.54 -7.52 0.97
C LEU A 230 -12.12 -8.52 1.98
N ASN A 231 -12.75 -8.05 3.04
CA ASN A 231 -13.20 -8.86 4.18
C ASN A 231 -12.07 -9.64 4.89
N ASP A 232 -10.86 -9.12 4.87
CA ASP A 232 -9.77 -9.69 5.64
C ASP A 232 -10.01 -9.44 7.14
N VAL A 233 -9.99 -10.52 7.92
CA VAL A 233 -10.15 -10.50 9.38
C VAL A 233 -8.97 -11.22 10.00
N ASN A 234 -8.32 -10.58 10.96
CA ASN A 234 -7.25 -11.21 11.73
C ASN A 234 -7.81 -12.28 12.67
N MET A 235 -7.17 -13.43 12.68
CA MET A 235 -7.53 -14.58 13.50
C MET A 235 -6.30 -15.19 14.15
N ILE A 236 -6.50 -15.91 15.24
CA ILE A 236 -5.46 -16.80 15.76
C ILE A 236 -5.34 -17.97 14.79
N ASP A 237 -4.12 -18.30 14.39
CA ASP A 237 -3.82 -19.46 13.54
C ASP A 237 -3.99 -20.76 14.37
N PRO A 238 -5.07 -21.53 14.13
CA PRO A 238 -5.34 -22.73 14.90
C PRO A 238 -4.35 -23.85 14.60
N PHE A 239 -3.86 -23.91 13.36
CA PHE A 239 -2.88 -24.93 12.95
C PHE A 239 -1.52 -24.70 13.59
N HIS A 240 -1.10 -23.44 13.72
CA HIS A 240 0.15 -23.10 14.39
C HIS A 240 0.07 -23.37 15.91
N LEU A 241 -1.09 -23.03 16.49
CA LEU A 241 -1.35 -23.33 17.91
C LEU A 241 -1.32 -24.84 18.17
N GLU A 242 -1.97 -25.65 17.32
CA GLU A 242 -1.98 -27.11 17.45
C GLU A 242 -0.59 -27.72 17.27
N ALA A 243 0.15 -27.28 16.24
CA ALA A 243 1.46 -27.85 15.92
C ALA A 243 2.57 -27.48 16.93
N TYR A 244 2.52 -26.27 17.49
CA TYR A 244 3.64 -25.73 18.27
C TYR A 244 3.28 -25.21 19.67
N GLY A 245 2.00 -25.21 20.05
CA GLY A 245 1.52 -24.61 21.30
C GLY A 245 1.72 -23.10 21.38
N LYS A 246 1.93 -22.43 20.24
CA LYS A 246 2.21 -20.99 20.15
C LYS A 246 1.09 -20.25 19.47
N THR A 247 0.66 -19.13 20.09
CA THR A 247 -0.34 -18.25 19.51
C THR A 247 0.32 -17.33 18.47
N THR A 248 -0.18 -17.34 17.24
CA THR A 248 0.22 -16.43 16.16
C THR A 248 -1.01 -15.85 15.50
N VAL A 249 -0.88 -14.71 14.83
CA VAL A 249 -1.96 -14.03 14.14
C VAL A 249 -1.78 -14.23 12.62
N ASN A 250 -2.84 -14.65 11.97
CA ASN A 250 -2.92 -14.68 10.52
C ASN A 250 -4.31 -14.21 10.08
N TYR A 251 -4.59 -14.02 8.80
CA TYR A 251 -5.93 -13.65 8.39
C TYR A 251 -6.74 -14.85 7.91
N ASN A 252 -8.06 -14.71 7.99
CA ASN A 252 -9.03 -15.75 7.69
C ASN A 252 -8.77 -16.48 6.37
N ARG A 253 -8.45 -15.75 5.30
CA ARG A 253 -8.23 -16.36 3.96
C ARG A 253 -7.08 -17.37 3.93
N ASP A 254 -5.97 -17.09 4.63
CA ASP A 254 -4.83 -18.01 4.68
C ASP A 254 -5.13 -19.22 5.55
N ILE A 255 -5.88 -19.02 6.64
CA ILE A 255 -6.34 -20.10 7.50
C ILE A 255 -7.33 -21.01 6.78
N GLU A 256 -8.31 -20.44 6.09
CA GLU A 256 -9.34 -21.19 5.35
C GLU A 256 -8.78 -21.98 4.17
N ILE A 257 -7.78 -21.46 3.48
CA ILE A 257 -7.17 -22.15 2.32
C ILE A 257 -6.12 -23.19 2.73
N PHE A 258 -5.60 -23.14 3.96
CA PHE A 258 -4.49 -24.00 4.39
C PHE A 258 -4.77 -25.51 4.24
N PRO A 259 -5.97 -26.07 4.57
CA PRO A 259 -6.25 -27.48 4.34
C PRO A 259 -6.10 -27.90 2.87
N VAL A 260 -6.47 -27.02 1.95
CA VAL A 260 -6.32 -27.25 0.51
C VAL A 260 -4.84 -27.22 0.11
N LEU A 261 -4.09 -26.25 0.64
CA LEU A 261 -2.65 -26.16 0.39
C LEU A 261 -1.91 -27.36 0.95
N ASN A 262 -2.31 -27.85 2.15
CA ASN A 262 -1.79 -29.09 2.72
C ASN A 262 -1.95 -30.27 1.75
N ALA A 263 -3.16 -30.47 1.23
CA ALA A 263 -3.42 -31.54 0.27
C ALA A 263 -2.63 -31.36 -1.05
N ILE A 264 -2.44 -30.13 -1.52
CA ILE A 264 -1.62 -29.86 -2.71
C ILE A 264 -0.14 -30.18 -2.44
N PHE A 265 0.43 -29.79 -1.29
CA PHE A 265 1.81 -30.12 -0.94
C PHE A 265 2.00 -31.64 -0.76
N GLU A 266 1.05 -32.32 -0.14
CA GLU A 266 1.04 -33.79 -0.05
C GLU A 266 0.99 -34.43 -1.44
N GLY A 267 0.16 -33.90 -2.34
CA GLY A 267 0.08 -34.35 -3.73
C GLY A 267 1.36 -34.11 -4.54
N ILE A 268 2.13 -33.06 -4.22
CA ILE A 268 3.41 -32.79 -4.89
C ILE A 268 4.55 -33.60 -4.31
N TYR A 269 4.70 -33.67 -2.98
CA TYR A 269 5.89 -34.16 -2.28
C TYR A 269 5.67 -35.52 -1.56
N GLY A 270 4.42 -35.95 -1.43
CA GLY A 270 4.05 -37.08 -0.56
C GLY A 270 3.88 -36.69 0.91
N GLU A 271 4.29 -35.50 1.29
CA GLU A 271 4.14 -34.93 2.64
C GLU A 271 4.05 -33.40 2.57
N ASN A 272 3.45 -32.75 3.57
CA ASN A 272 3.47 -31.30 3.68
C ASN A 272 4.65 -30.84 4.55
N PRO A 273 5.59 -30.04 4.02
CA PRO A 273 6.69 -29.49 4.80
C PRO A 273 6.25 -28.37 5.77
N TYR A 274 5.02 -27.88 5.66
CA TYR A 274 4.47 -26.80 6.49
C TYR A 274 3.35 -27.32 7.39
N LYS A 275 3.37 -26.94 8.66
CA LYS A 275 2.35 -27.36 9.63
C LYS A 275 1.25 -26.31 9.82
N SER A 276 1.46 -25.09 9.33
CA SER A 276 0.51 -23.98 9.45
C SER A 276 0.68 -22.95 8.34
N PRO A 277 -0.32 -22.10 8.08
CA PRO A 277 -0.15 -20.93 7.21
C PRO A 277 0.98 -20.01 7.67
N THR A 278 1.18 -19.87 8.97
CA THR A 278 2.27 -19.07 9.55
C THR A 278 3.65 -19.63 9.18
N ASP A 279 3.81 -20.95 9.09
CA ASP A 279 5.07 -21.57 8.66
C ASP A 279 5.43 -21.25 7.21
N MET A 280 4.45 -21.05 6.35
CA MET A 280 4.66 -20.64 4.97
C MET A 280 5.12 -19.20 4.86
N GLY A 281 4.80 -18.37 5.86
CA GLY A 281 5.11 -16.95 5.87
C GLY A 281 6.58 -16.63 6.14
N VAL A 282 7.06 -15.50 5.58
CA VAL A 282 8.30 -14.84 5.98
C VAL A 282 7.98 -13.41 6.39
N ASN A 283 7.95 -13.15 7.70
CA ASN A 283 7.57 -11.86 8.27
C ASN A 283 8.30 -11.60 9.59
N MET A 284 9.32 -10.76 9.55
CA MET A 284 10.11 -10.37 10.73
C MET A 284 9.73 -9.00 11.30
N ALA A 285 8.66 -8.37 10.77
CA ALA A 285 8.29 -6.99 11.13
C ALA A 285 8.07 -6.81 12.65
N GLY A 286 7.40 -7.75 13.31
CA GLY A 286 7.13 -7.64 14.75
C GLY A 286 8.38 -7.60 15.64
N PHE A 287 9.48 -8.20 15.19
CA PHE A 287 10.76 -8.16 15.93
C PHE A 287 11.53 -6.84 15.76
N CYS A 288 11.01 -5.94 14.90
CA CYS A 288 11.62 -4.65 14.58
C CYS A 288 10.85 -3.47 15.17
N ILE A 289 9.76 -3.72 15.88
CA ILE A 289 9.07 -2.69 16.67
C ILE A 289 9.99 -2.35 17.86
N CYS A 290 10.46 -1.11 17.91
CA CYS A 290 11.36 -0.61 18.96
C CYS A 290 10.64 0.31 19.97
N ASP A 291 9.51 0.91 19.58
CA ASP A 291 8.60 1.65 20.47
C ASP A 291 7.15 1.30 20.10
N ASP A 292 6.58 0.41 20.91
CA ASP A 292 5.23 -0.11 20.70
C ASP A 292 4.16 0.98 20.86
N ALA A 293 4.34 1.92 21.79
CA ALA A 293 3.39 3.00 22.03
C ALA A 293 3.30 3.95 20.82
N VAL A 294 4.44 4.22 20.17
CA VAL A 294 4.49 5.04 18.95
C VAL A 294 3.77 4.32 17.80
N CYS A 295 4.01 3.02 17.60
CA CYS A 295 3.33 2.24 16.58
C CYS A 295 1.82 2.11 16.86
N ALA A 296 1.43 1.89 18.10
CA ALA A 296 0.03 1.80 18.52
C ALA A 296 -0.72 3.11 18.27
N GLN A 297 -0.13 4.27 18.60
CA GLN A 297 -0.75 5.58 18.34
C GLN A 297 -0.87 5.86 16.83
N ALA A 298 0.19 5.65 16.05
CA ALA A 298 0.17 5.83 14.61
C ALA A 298 -0.90 4.94 13.94
N SER A 299 -1.10 3.72 14.47
CA SER A 299 -2.13 2.80 13.97
C SER A 299 -3.55 3.27 14.30
N LYS A 300 -3.79 3.85 15.47
CA LYS A 300 -5.08 4.46 15.81
C LYS A 300 -5.40 5.63 14.86
N ASP A 301 -4.41 6.48 14.58
CA ASP A 301 -4.54 7.59 13.63
C ASP A 301 -4.86 7.07 12.21
N GLU A 302 -4.24 5.96 11.79
CA GLU A 302 -4.53 5.33 10.50
C GLU A 302 -5.95 4.73 10.44
N ILE A 303 -6.45 4.11 11.51
CA ILE A 303 -7.83 3.60 11.58
C ILE A 303 -8.83 4.75 11.42
N ILE A 304 -8.62 5.88 12.13
CA ILE A 304 -9.46 7.07 12.00
C ILE A 304 -9.39 7.63 10.57
N ARG A 305 -8.19 7.67 9.99
CA ARG A 305 -8.00 8.11 8.61
C ARG A 305 -8.78 7.23 7.61
N ARG A 306 -8.73 5.90 7.80
CA ARG A 306 -9.50 4.95 6.97
C ARG A 306 -11.00 5.16 7.13
N TYR A 307 -11.46 5.43 8.35
CA TYR A 307 -12.86 5.73 8.60
C TYR A 307 -13.34 6.96 7.83
N TYR A 308 -12.62 8.08 7.88
CA TYR A 308 -12.95 9.28 7.11
C TYR A 308 -12.91 9.03 5.61
N THR A 309 -11.91 8.30 5.12
CA THR A 309 -11.83 7.92 3.70
C THR A 309 -13.06 7.11 3.28
N ALA A 310 -13.47 6.14 4.09
CA ALA A 310 -14.66 5.33 3.82
C ALA A 310 -15.95 6.17 3.86
N LEU A 311 -16.08 7.10 4.80
CA LEU A 311 -17.21 8.04 4.85
C LEU A 311 -17.31 8.88 3.58
N CYS A 312 -16.20 9.43 3.10
CA CYS A 312 -16.17 10.23 1.87
C CYS A 312 -16.50 9.36 0.65
N ASN A 313 -15.92 8.16 0.52
CA ASN A 313 -16.22 7.24 -0.57
C ASN A 313 -17.69 6.80 -0.57
N TYR A 314 -18.27 6.57 0.61
CA TYR A 314 -19.69 6.27 0.75
C TYR A 314 -20.57 7.47 0.34
N ALA A 315 -20.22 8.68 0.75
CA ALA A 315 -20.92 9.90 0.36
C ALA A 315 -20.90 10.12 -1.18
N GLU A 316 -19.82 9.73 -1.84
CA GLU A 316 -19.67 9.75 -3.30
C GLU A 316 -20.32 8.54 -4.01
N GLY A 317 -20.85 7.56 -3.26
CA GLY A 317 -21.48 6.35 -3.83
C GLY A 317 -20.47 5.33 -4.39
N LYS A 318 -19.19 5.42 -4.04
CA LYS A 318 -18.11 4.53 -4.51
C LYS A 318 -18.06 3.20 -3.78
N ILE A 319 -18.50 3.18 -2.51
CA ILE A 319 -18.51 1.98 -1.66
C ILE A 319 -19.87 1.83 -0.96
N PRO A 320 -20.26 0.61 -0.55
CA PRO A 320 -21.44 0.39 0.25
C PRO A 320 -21.22 0.80 1.72
N GLU A 321 -22.33 1.10 2.43
CA GLU A 321 -22.29 1.47 3.85
C GLU A 321 -21.70 0.37 4.76
N THR A 322 -21.78 -0.87 4.32
CA THR A 322 -21.22 -2.02 5.05
C THR A 322 -19.71 -1.88 5.32
N GLU A 323 -18.95 -1.29 4.40
CA GLU A 323 -17.51 -1.05 4.61
C GLU A 323 -17.27 0.00 5.68
N VAL A 324 -18.04 1.09 5.69
CA VAL A 324 -18.00 2.11 6.75
C VAL A 324 -18.30 1.49 8.11
N ASN A 325 -19.37 0.66 8.16
CA ASN A 325 -19.80 0.01 9.40
C ASN A 325 -18.77 -0.96 9.96
N LYS A 326 -17.99 -1.67 9.11
CA LYS A 326 -16.88 -2.51 9.55
C LYS A 326 -15.80 -1.68 10.26
N ILE A 327 -15.36 -0.58 9.65
CA ILE A 327 -14.33 0.27 10.26
C ILE A 327 -14.86 0.90 11.55
N ARG A 328 -16.13 1.33 11.58
CA ARG A 328 -16.77 1.84 12.80
C ARG A 328 -16.80 0.79 13.92
N LEU A 329 -17.03 -0.49 13.59
CA LEU A 329 -16.99 -1.58 14.55
C LEU A 329 -15.58 -1.77 15.11
N LEU A 330 -14.54 -1.72 14.27
CA LEU A 330 -13.14 -1.80 14.70
C LEU A 330 -12.80 -0.64 15.64
N MET A 331 -13.20 0.60 15.30
CA MET A 331 -13.03 1.76 16.18
C MET A 331 -13.68 1.54 17.54
N LYS A 332 -14.93 1.02 17.57
CA LYS A 332 -15.64 0.71 18.82
C LYS A 332 -14.89 -0.35 19.65
N GLN A 333 -14.37 -1.41 19.01
CA GLN A 333 -13.60 -2.46 19.69
C GLN A 333 -12.30 -1.91 20.29
N MET A 334 -11.65 -0.98 19.60
CA MET A 334 -10.43 -0.31 20.04
C MET A 334 -10.68 0.84 21.02
N LYS A 335 -11.95 1.19 21.27
CA LYS A 335 -12.35 2.34 22.10
C LYS A 335 -11.75 3.66 21.61
N ILE A 336 -11.68 3.85 20.29
CA ILE A 336 -11.23 5.08 19.65
C ILE A 336 -12.39 5.79 18.96
N THR A 337 -12.31 7.11 18.93
CA THR A 337 -13.26 8.00 18.28
C THR A 337 -12.55 8.93 17.30
N THR A 338 -13.29 9.70 16.54
CA THR A 338 -12.72 10.74 15.67
C THR A 338 -12.01 11.84 16.45
N ASP A 339 -12.38 12.04 17.72
CA ASP A 339 -11.83 13.07 18.61
C ASP A 339 -10.46 12.69 19.17
N ASP A 340 -10.07 11.41 19.08
CA ASP A 340 -8.71 10.98 19.39
C ASP A 340 -7.67 11.56 18.40
N ARG A 341 -8.14 12.10 17.27
CA ARG A 341 -7.33 12.85 16.31
C ARG A 341 -7.44 14.35 16.60
N ARG A 342 -6.43 14.94 17.25
CA ARG A 342 -6.42 16.33 17.70
C ARG A 342 -6.72 17.34 16.60
N THR A 343 -6.30 17.06 15.36
CA THR A 343 -6.58 17.94 14.21
C THR A 343 -8.07 18.00 13.86
N THR A 344 -8.84 16.94 14.14
CA THR A 344 -10.31 16.95 13.93
C THR A 344 -10.97 17.97 14.84
N ILE A 345 -10.66 17.92 16.16
CA ILE A 345 -11.20 18.86 17.14
C ILE A 345 -10.84 20.32 16.75
N ALA A 346 -9.55 20.58 16.50
CA ALA A 346 -9.07 21.91 16.20
C ALA A 346 -9.65 22.51 14.90
N ALA A 347 -9.88 21.65 13.88
CA ALA A 347 -10.51 22.09 12.65
C ALA A 347 -12.00 22.44 12.85
N HIS A 348 -12.75 21.61 13.62
CA HIS A 348 -14.15 21.89 13.94
C HIS A 348 -14.32 23.14 14.82
N GLU A 349 -13.52 23.30 15.87
CA GLU A 349 -13.51 24.53 16.70
C GLU A 349 -13.22 25.79 15.86
N ARG A 350 -12.27 25.69 14.93
CA ARG A 350 -11.95 26.79 14.03
C ARG A 350 -13.12 27.10 13.08
N LYS A 351 -13.77 26.08 12.55
CA LYS A 351 -14.97 26.22 11.70
C LYS A 351 -16.11 26.92 12.44
N GLU A 352 -16.37 26.51 13.68
CA GLU A 352 -17.44 27.10 14.51
C GLU A 352 -17.13 28.57 14.81
N LYS A 353 -15.88 28.89 15.17
CA LYS A 353 -15.45 30.24 15.47
C LYS A 353 -15.57 31.19 14.27
N GLU A 354 -15.20 30.73 13.09
CA GLU A 354 -15.12 31.60 11.88
C GLU A 354 -16.40 31.54 11.02
N GLY A 355 -17.29 30.58 11.26
CA GLY A 355 -18.46 30.34 10.42
C GLY A 355 -18.13 29.88 8.99
N ALA A 356 -16.90 29.40 8.75
CA ALA A 356 -16.37 29.04 7.44
C ALA A 356 -15.62 27.70 7.51
N HIS A 357 -15.47 27.00 6.38
CA HIS A 357 -14.68 25.77 6.35
C HIS A 357 -13.26 26.01 6.84
N ALA A 358 -12.77 25.10 7.66
CA ALA A 358 -11.47 25.20 8.30
C ALA A 358 -10.64 23.92 8.12
N ALA A 359 -9.36 24.05 8.39
CA ALA A 359 -8.40 22.95 8.40
C ALA A 359 -7.44 23.12 9.58
N ALA A 360 -6.93 22.01 10.09
CA ALA A 360 -5.91 21.99 11.14
C ALA A 360 -4.81 21.00 10.81
N ILE A 361 -3.57 21.32 11.15
CA ILE A 361 -2.39 20.45 11.04
C ILE A 361 -1.73 20.32 12.39
N GLU A 362 -1.29 19.13 12.72
CA GLU A 362 -0.40 18.85 13.85
C GLU A 362 1.04 18.69 13.33
N LEU A 363 1.92 19.56 13.75
CA LEU A 363 3.33 19.56 13.40
C LEU A 363 4.09 18.51 14.21
N ALA A 364 5.34 18.22 13.83
CA ALA A 364 6.16 17.17 14.44
C ALA A 364 6.45 17.39 15.94
N ASP A 365 6.40 18.63 16.40
CA ASP A 365 6.56 19.01 17.82
C ASP A 365 5.24 18.96 18.62
N GLY A 366 4.12 18.61 17.97
CA GLY A 366 2.78 18.58 18.56
C GLY A 366 2.03 19.91 18.53
N THR A 367 2.60 20.94 17.91
CA THR A 367 1.92 22.24 17.73
C THR A 367 0.78 22.10 16.73
N ILE A 368 -0.40 22.64 17.08
CA ILE A 368 -1.56 22.67 16.19
C ILE A 368 -1.65 24.04 15.51
N ILE A 369 -1.63 24.04 14.18
CA ILE A 369 -1.85 25.24 13.36
C ILE A 369 -3.18 25.08 12.62
N THR A 370 -3.94 26.16 12.50
CA THR A 370 -5.22 26.16 11.79
C THR A 370 -5.24 27.17 10.62
N GLY A 371 -6.09 26.89 9.65
CA GLY A 371 -6.45 27.79 8.57
C GLY A 371 -7.95 27.72 8.30
N HIS A 372 -8.55 28.76 7.74
CA HIS A 372 -9.97 28.78 7.36
C HIS A 372 -10.15 29.42 5.99
N SER A 373 -11.28 29.14 5.37
CA SER A 373 -11.65 29.75 4.09
C SER A 373 -11.86 31.26 4.25
N SER A 374 -11.32 32.02 3.33
CA SER A 374 -11.58 33.45 3.16
C SER A 374 -12.05 33.72 1.74
N ASP A 375 -12.24 34.97 1.36
CA ASP A 375 -12.54 35.33 -0.04
C ASP A 375 -11.36 35.08 -0.99
N LEU A 376 -10.15 35.01 -0.44
CA LEU A 376 -8.92 34.82 -1.22
C LEU A 376 -8.45 33.37 -1.30
N LEU A 377 -8.57 32.63 -0.20
CA LEU A 377 -7.94 31.31 -0.04
C LEU A 377 -8.93 30.24 0.41
N GLY A 378 -8.76 29.04 -0.11
CA GLY A 378 -9.39 27.84 0.45
C GLY A 378 -8.74 27.43 1.79
N PRO A 379 -9.39 26.55 2.59
CA PRO A 379 -8.92 26.20 3.93
C PRO A 379 -7.55 25.53 3.93
N CYS A 380 -7.28 24.70 2.93
CA CYS A 380 -5.98 24.02 2.75
C CYS A 380 -4.85 25.00 2.40
N ALA A 381 -5.12 25.94 1.49
CA ALA A 381 -4.16 26.97 1.10
C ALA A 381 -3.80 27.87 2.29
N ALA A 382 -4.81 28.30 3.05
CA ALA A 382 -4.60 29.10 4.27
C ALA A 382 -3.83 28.31 5.34
N LEU A 383 -4.18 27.04 5.54
CA LEU A 383 -3.46 26.15 6.46
C LEU A 383 -1.99 26.00 6.08
N LEU A 384 -1.71 25.71 4.80
CA LEU A 384 -0.35 25.51 4.29
C LEU A 384 0.51 26.75 4.51
N LEU A 385 0.00 27.93 4.19
CA LEU A 385 0.69 29.20 4.46
C LEU A 385 0.96 29.43 5.95
N ASN A 386 -0.03 29.18 6.81
CA ASN A 386 0.11 29.37 8.25
C ASN A 386 1.13 28.40 8.86
N ALA A 387 1.08 27.11 8.47
CA ALA A 387 2.01 26.09 8.95
C ALA A 387 3.45 26.40 8.52
N THR A 388 3.66 26.73 7.24
CA THR A 388 4.98 27.01 6.71
C THR A 388 5.56 28.33 7.24
N LYS A 389 4.72 29.36 7.48
CA LYS A 389 5.14 30.58 8.21
C LYS A 389 5.63 30.26 9.61
N HIS A 390 4.86 29.47 10.36
CA HIS A 390 5.23 29.07 11.72
C HIS A 390 6.58 28.35 11.73
N LEU A 391 6.76 27.36 10.84
CA LEU A 391 8.01 26.61 10.70
C LEU A 391 9.21 27.47 10.28
N ALA A 392 8.97 28.56 9.53
CA ALA A 392 9.99 29.51 9.11
C ALA A 392 10.27 30.59 10.17
N GLY A 393 9.56 30.60 11.31
CA GLY A 393 9.68 31.64 12.34
C GLY A 393 9.19 33.03 11.89
N ILE A 394 8.28 33.07 10.91
CA ILE A 394 7.73 34.32 10.36
C ILE A 394 6.46 34.67 11.13
N ASP A 395 6.35 35.96 11.53
CA ASP A 395 5.18 36.44 12.25
C ASP A 395 3.88 36.21 11.48
N HIS A 396 2.82 35.82 12.19
CA HIS A 396 1.53 35.49 11.59
C HIS A 396 0.90 36.64 10.80
N SER A 397 1.16 37.92 11.20
CA SER A 397 0.63 39.09 10.52
C SER A 397 1.24 39.34 9.14
N VAL A 398 2.40 38.73 8.83
CA VAL A 398 3.07 38.89 7.53
C VAL A 398 2.23 38.24 6.44
N LYS A 399 1.83 39.00 5.44
CA LYS A 399 1.15 38.52 4.24
C LYS A 399 2.19 38.09 3.21
N LEU A 400 2.43 36.76 3.09
CA LEU A 400 3.41 36.19 2.13
C LEU A 400 3.03 36.48 0.68
N ILE A 401 1.75 36.43 0.37
CA ILE A 401 1.22 36.70 -0.96
C ILE A 401 0.31 37.94 -0.82
N PRO A 402 0.75 39.14 -1.23
CA PRO A 402 -0.10 40.31 -1.27
C PRO A 402 -1.33 40.11 -2.16
N GLN A 403 -2.43 40.77 -1.79
CA GLN A 403 -3.73 40.62 -2.48
C GLN A 403 -3.63 40.96 -3.98
N GLU A 404 -2.81 41.95 -4.33
CA GLU A 404 -2.55 42.33 -5.72
C GLU A 404 -2.00 41.22 -6.64
N TYR A 405 -1.41 40.15 -6.05
CA TYR A 405 -0.98 38.98 -6.79
C TYR A 405 -2.06 37.88 -6.83
N ILE A 406 -2.98 37.88 -5.85
CA ILE A 406 -4.08 36.90 -5.78
C ILE A 406 -5.22 37.25 -6.74
N GLU A 407 -5.61 38.53 -6.78
CA GLU A 407 -6.73 39.01 -7.58
C GLU A 407 -6.62 38.70 -9.10
N PRO A 408 -5.45 38.85 -9.76
CA PRO A 408 -5.30 38.44 -11.16
C PRO A 408 -5.50 36.94 -11.38
N ILE A 409 -5.08 36.08 -10.41
CA ILE A 409 -5.30 34.64 -10.48
C ILE A 409 -6.80 34.35 -10.36
N GLN A 410 -7.50 34.99 -9.41
CA GLN A 410 -8.94 34.87 -9.24
C GLN A 410 -9.70 35.33 -10.51
N HIS A 411 -9.30 36.45 -11.11
CA HIS A 411 -9.87 36.95 -12.36
C HIS A 411 -9.69 35.93 -13.48
N THR A 412 -8.49 35.39 -13.64
CA THR A 412 -8.21 34.35 -14.64
C THR A 412 -9.11 33.12 -14.42
N LYS A 413 -9.22 32.65 -13.19
CA LYS A 413 -10.06 31.47 -12.85
C LYS A 413 -11.53 31.70 -13.18
N THR A 414 -12.06 32.85 -12.80
CA THR A 414 -13.52 33.08 -12.82
C THR A 414 -13.98 33.75 -14.12
N GLN A 415 -13.23 34.68 -14.66
CA GLN A 415 -13.64 35.44 -15.85
C GLN A 415 -13.13 34.83 -17.15
N LEU A 416 -11.89 34.33 -17.19
CA LEU A 416 -11.32 33.80 -18.41
C LEU A 416 -11.56 32.29 -18.58
N LEU A 417 -11.49 31.51 -17.46
CA LEU A 417 -11.69 30.07 -17.46
C LEU A 417 -13.09 29.64 -17.00
N HIS A 418 -13.96 30.61 -16.67
CA HIS A 418 -15.34 30.40 -16.24
C HIS A 418 -15.51 29.45 -15.03
N GLY A 419 -14.52 29.41 -14.15
CA GLY A 419 -14.58 28.66 -12.91
C GLY A 419 -15.52 29.31 -11.89
N HIS A 420 -16.17 28.47 -11.03
CA HIS A 420 -17.11 28.95 -10.03
C HIS A 420 -16.44 29.29 -8.68
N ASN A 421 -15.23 28.80 -8.44
CA ASN A 421 -14.51 29.03 -7.17
C ASN A 421 -13.37 30.03 -7.34
N PRO A 422 -13.51 31.28 -6.81
CA PRO A 422 -12.43 32.26 -6.89
C PRO A 422 -11.25 31.96 -5.98
N ARG A 423 -11.45 31.21 -4.87
CA ARG A 423 -10.42 30.96 -3.87
C ARG A 423 -9.24 30.18 -4.45
N LEU A 424 -8.03 30.58 -4.07
CA LEU A 424 -6.84 29.85 -4.48
C LEU A 424 -6.75 28.48 -3.77
N HIS A 425 -6.40 27.47 -4.52
CA HIS A 425 -6.02 26.14 -4.06
C HIS A 425 -4.54 26.08 -3.67
N THR A 426 -4.12 24.95 -3.11
CA THR A 426 -2.74 24.77 -2.60
C THR A 426 -1.67 24.87 -3.69
N ASP A 427 -1.93 24.35 -4.90
CA ASP A 427 -1.01 24.43 -6.04
C ASP A 427 -0.81 25.88 -6.52
N GLU A 428 -1.89 26.64 -6.65
CA GLU A 428 -1.86 28.05 -7.06
C GLU A 428 -1.06 28.89 -6.05
N VAL A 429 -1.26 28.63 -4.75
CA VAL A 429 -0.50 29.29 -3.67
C VAL A 429 0.98 28.94 -3.75
N LEU A 430 1.33 27.66 -3.98
CA LEU A 430 2.73 27.24 -4.12
C LEU A 430 3.41 27.86 -5.33
N VAL A 431 2.70 27.99 -6.46
CA VAL A 431 3.21 28.67 -7.65
C VAL A 431 3.43 30.17 -7.37
N ALA A 432 2.46 30.84 -6.75
CA ALA A 432 2.59 32.28 -6.38
C ALA A 432 3.76 32.50 -5.42
N LEU A 433 3.90 31.67 -4.37
CA LEU A 433 5.05 31.73 -3.46
C LEU A 433 6.38 31.52 -4.18
N SER A 434 6.44 30.56 -5.12
CA SER A 434 7.65 30.27 -5.88
C SER A 434 8.09 31.47 -6.72
N MET A 435 7.14 32.18 -7.35
CA MET A 435 7.43 33.39 -8.12
C MET A 435 7.91 34.54 -7.21
N LEU A 436 7.25 34.74 -6.07
CA LEU A 436 7.61 35.80 -5.11
C LEU A 436 8.94 35.52 -4.41
N SER A 437 9.32 34.24 -4.23
CA SER A 437 10.58 33.85 -3.59
C SER A 437 11.83 34.33 -4.33
N LEU A 438 11.70 34.76 -5.58
CA LEU A 438 12.79 35.39 -6.33
C LEU A 438 13.19 36.76 -5.75
N LYS A 439 12.26 37.45 -5.09
CA LYS A 439 12.45 38.83 -4.57
C LYS A 439 12.20 38.94 -3.08
N ASP A 440 11.48 38.00 -2.45
CA ASP A 440 11.09 38.05 -1.03
C ASP A 440 11.72 36.86 -0.28
N GLU A 441 12.53 37.17 0.74
CA GLU A 441 13.21 36.18 1.56
C GLU A 441 12.24 35.40 2.46
N ASN A 442 11.14 36.00 2.91
CA ASN A 442 10.13 35.29 3.70
C ASN A 442 9.45 34.21 2.86
N CYS A 443 9.11 34.50 1.59
CA CYS A 443 8.57 33.51 0.67
C CYS A 443 9.57 32.36 0.43
N ARG A 444 10.86 32.70 0.28
CA ARG A 444 11.94 31.70 0.10
C ARG A 444 12.11 30.83 1.34
N ALA A 445 12.15 31.46 2.54
CA ALA A 445 12.23 30.73 3.81
C ALA A 445 11.04 29.78 3.99
N THR A 446 9.82 30.26 3.70
CA THR A 446 8.59 29.47 3.74
C THR A 446 8.66 28.21 2.85
N LEU A 447 9.10 28.35 1.60
CA LEU A 447 9.21 27.20 0.69
C LEU A 447 10.21 26.14 1.19
N ARG A 448 11.30 26.55 1.85
CA ARG A 448 12.29 25.64 2.43
C ARG A 448 11.74 24.76 3.56
N THR A 449 10.63 25.15 4.18
CA THR A 449 10.02 24.37 5.27
C THR A 449 9.07 23.27 4.78
N LEU A 450 8.67 23.24 3.51
CA LEU A 450 7.74 22.26 2.98
C LEU A 450 8.11 20.80 3.30
N PRO A 451 9.39 20.37 3.21
CA PRO A 451 9.76 18.99 3.57
C PRO A 451 9.50 18.63 5.04
N GLN A 452 9.41 19.61 5.94
CA GLN A 452 9.13 19.39 7.37
C GLN A 452 7.67 19.01 7.64
N LEU A 453 6.77 19.17 6.64
CA LEU A 453 5.37 18.76 6.74
C LEU A 453 5.18 17.26 6.51
N ASN A 454 6.20 16.56 6.07
CA ASN A 454 6.13 15.10 5.85
C ASN A 454 5.81 14.38 7.17
N GLY A 455 4.80 13.51 7.14
CA GLY A 455 4.32 12.76 8.30
C GLY A 455 3.36 13.53 9.22
N CYS A 456 3.15 14.83 9.00
CA CYS A 456 2.15 15.61 9.73
C CYS A 456 0.73 15.12 9.45
N GLN A 457 -0.17 15.33 10.44
CA GLN A 457 -1.58 14.95 10.33
C GLN A 457 -2.43 16.19 10.07
N VAL A 458 -3.36 16.09 9.11
CA VAL A 458 -4.28 17.17 8.74
C VAL A 458 -5.73 16.68 8.76
N HIS A 459 -6.62 17.54 9.26
CA HIS A 459 -8.07 17.39 9.07
C HIS A 459 -8.67 18.65 8.45
N VAL A 460 -9.63 18.46 7.54
CA VAL A 460 -10.33 19.55 6.84
C VAL A 460 -11.83 19.34 6.93
N THR A 461 -12.57 20.38 7.30
CA THR A 461 -14.03 20.31 7.55
C THR A 461 -14.89 20.36 6.28
N VAL A 462 -14.32 19.98 5.13
CA VAL A 462 -15.00 19.89 3.84
C VAL A 462 -14.27 18.90 2.94
N MET A 463 -15.00 18.19 2.08
CA MET A 463 -14.38 17.36 1.04
C MET A 463 -13.55 18.22 0.10
N LEU A 464 -12.36 17.74 -0.25
CA LEU A 464 -11.40 18.47 -1.06
C LEU A 464 -11.46 18.07 -2.53
N SER A 465 -11.07 19.02 -3.39
CA SER A 465 -10.76 18.74 -4.79
C SER A 465 -9.58 17.76 -4.90
N GLU A 466 -9.47 17.07 -6.03
CA GLU A 466 -8.32 16.20 -6.31
C GLU A 466 -6.98 16.94 -6.26
N VAL A 467 -6.96 18.22 -6.60
CA VAL A 467 -5.74 19.05 -6.63
C VAL A 467 -5.15 19.15 -5.22
N ASP A 468 -5.96 19.61 -4.25
CA ASP A 468 -5.52 19.75 -2.87
C ASP A 468 -5.11 18.39 -2.28
N GLN A 469 -5.89 17.32 -2.53
CA GLN A 469 -5.56 15.97 -2.08
C GLN A 469 -4.21 15.49 -2.63
N LYS A 470 -3.93 15.73 -3.93
CA LYS A 470 -2.66 15.35 -4.57
C LYS A 470 -1.46 16.10 -3.99
N ILE A 471 -1.61 17.40 -3.69
CA ILE A 471 -0.53 18.20 -3.08
C ILE A 471 -0.21 17.69 -1.66
N PHE A 472 -1.21 17.50 -0.80
CA PHE A 472 -0.99 16.98 0.54
C PHE A 472 -0.37 15.58 0.51
N LYS A 473 -0.81 14.71 -0.41
CA LYS A 473 -0.20 13.40 -0.61
C LYS A 473 1.27 13.48 -1.02
N LYS A 474 1.62 14.40 -1.95
CA LYS A 474 3.02 14.62 -2.38
C LYS A 474 3.90 15.17 -1.26
N LEU A 475 3.33 15.96 -0.37
CA LEU A 475 4.01 16.45 0.84
C LEU A 475 4.13 15.38 1.94
N GLY A 476 3.57 14.18 1.74
CA GLY A 476 3.62 13.09 2.72
C GLY A 476 2.72 13.32 3.93
N ILE A 477 1.69 14.16 3.81
CA ILE A 477 0.77 14.53 4.89
C ILE A 477 -0.36 13.51 5.03
N GLY A 478 -0.66 13.10 6.26
CA GLY A 478 -1.82 12.25 6.60
C GLY A 478 -3.13 13.04 6.61
N LEU A 479 -3.81 13.11 5.45
CA LEU A 479 -5.01 13.92 5.26
C LEU A 479 -6.29 13.15 5.61
N THR A 480 -7.22 13.84 6.30
CA THR A 480 -8.64 13.44 6.49
C THR A 480 -9.56 14.61 6.17
N THR A 481 -10.78 14.31 5.72
CA THR A 481 -11.80 15.32 5.40
C THR A 481 -13.16 14.89 5.90
N ASP A 482 -14.00 15.85 6.31
CA ASP A 482 -15.41 15.57 6.56
C ASP A 482 -16.12 15.14 5.27
N PRO A 483 -17.04 14.15 5.33
CA PRO A 483 -17.85 13.80 4.19
C PRO A 483 -18.82 14.93 3.88
N GLN A 484 -19.15 15.14 2.60
CA GLN A 484 -20.28 15.99 2.26
C GLN A 484 -21.61 15.23 2.47
N PRO A 485 -22.67 15.90 2.94
CA PRO A 485 -23.99 15.29 2.98
C PRO A 485 -24.38 14.83 1.56
N LYS A 486 -24.98 13.64 1.45
CA LYS A 486 -25.64 13.22 0.20
C LYS A 486 -26.72 14.26 -0.12
N LYS A 487 -26.65 14.87 -1.31
CA LYS A 487 -27.71 15.72 -1.84
C LYS A 487 -28.94 14.91 -2.16
#